data_35a1981c4c0f9042a147a59d0cf98567
#
_entry.id   35a1981c4c0f9042a147a59d0cf98567
#
_cell.length_a   1.000
_cell.length_b   1.000
_cell.length_c   1.000
_cell.angle_alpha   90.00
_cell.angle_beta   90.00
_cell.angle_gamma   90.00
#
_symmetry.space_group_name_H-M   'P 1'
#
loop_
_entity.id
_entity.type
_entity.pdbx_description
1 polymer ?
#
loop_
_entity_poly.entity_id
_entity_poly.type
_entity_poly.pdbx_seq_one_letter_code
_entity_poly.pdbx_strand_id
1 'polypeptide(L)'
;PKETGKHPACQEMVFADIIINGPCVWTMREEKKIFGSPDDDENLLDIGLNRAVELIERDSGEHILFTESNSGLPVLLKNGRFGEYTEFDGFNKATKLPPEDKPKNPKVSYYDPHEMDYENAETKLFVLKSLRIIGFHPESNKPIGIKIRKPGKAFKFVKFIKCGEKEIECPNDFYKLEIDEQNSLIKEALSIDNFKTI
;
A
#
# COMPACT_ATOMS: atom_id res chain seq x y z
N PRO A 1 -10.16 -5.48 27.14
CA PRO A 1 -10.40 -5.97 25.78
C PRO A 1 -10.33 -7.50 25.70
N LYS A 2 -11.16 -8.11 24.86
CA LYS A 2 -11.11 -9.52 24.51
C LYS A 2 -10.27 -9.69 23.24
N GLU A 3 -9.29 -10.58 23.25
CA GLU A 3 -8.55 -10.95 22.06
C GLU A 3 -9.43 -11.80 21.14
N THR A 4 -9.53 -11.44 19.88
CA THR A 4 -10.28 -12.19 18.86
C THR A 4 -9.36 -13.04 18.00
N GLY A 5 -8.09 -12.69 17.88
CA GLY A 5 -7.05 -13.38 17.12
C GLY A 5 -6.14 -12.42 16.38
N LYS A 6 -5.24 -12.94 15.57
CA LYS A 6 -4.33 -12.15 14.76
C LYS A 6 -4.93 -11.85 13.39
N HIS A 7 -4.81 -10.59 12.96
CA HIS A 7 -5.22 -10.16 11.63
C HIS A 7 -4.49 -10.97 10.54
N PRO A 8 -5.18 -11.58 9.58
CA PRO A 8 -4.58 -12.53 8.64
C PRO A 8 -3.48 -11.90 7.76
N ALA A 9 -3.62 -10.63 7.40
CA ALA A 9 -2.68 -9.97 6.49
C ALA A 9 -1.49 -9.30 7.18
N CYS A 10 -1.64 -8.75 8.39
CA CYS A 10 -0.57 -8.01 9.08
C CYS A 10 -0.08 -8.66 10.38
N GLN A 11 -0.71 -9.76 10.82
CA GLN A 11 -0.36 -10.50 12.04
C GLN A 11 -0.48 -9.70 13.35
N GLU A 12 -1.01 -8.49 13.32
CA GLU A 12 -1.33 -7.70 14.50
C GLU A 12 -2.53 -8.28 15.23
N MET A 13 -2.55 -8.15 16.58
CA MET A 13 -3.65 -8.64 17.39
C MET A 13 -4.91 -7.79 17.19
N VAL A 14 -6.06 -8.45 17.03
CA VAL A 14 -7.37 -7.83 16.92
C VAL A 14 -8.12 -8.01 18.24
N PHE A 15 -8.70 -6.94 18.74
CA PHE A 15 -9.41 -6.89 20.02
C PHE A 15 -10.88 -6.50 19.85
N ALA A 16 -11.73 -7.05 20.72
CA ALA A 16 -13.08 -6.56 20.97
C ALA A 16 -13.11 -5.88 22.34
N ASP A 17 -13.66 -4.67 22.43
CA ASP A 17 -13.58 -3.83 23.63
C ASP A 17 -14.82 -2.94 23.77
N ILE A 18 -15.03 -2.44 24.99
CA ILE A 18 -16.03 -1.40 25.26
C ILE A 18 -15.27 -0.16 25.71
N ILE A 19 -15.33 0.87 24.92
CA ILE A 19 -14.70 2.16 25.19
C ILE A 19 -15.75 3.22 25.51
N ILE A 20 -15.33 4.44 25.82
CA ILE A 20 -16.24 5.55 26.18
C ILE A 20 -17.30 5.83 25.10
N ASN A 21 -16.98 5.55 23.85
CA ASN A 21 -17.88 5.74 22.69
C ASN A 21 -18.75 4.50 22.38
N GLY A 22 -18.65 3.45 23.17
CA GLY A 22 -19.43 2.22 23.02
C GLY A 22 -18.60 0.98 22.64
N PRO A 23 -19.28 -0.09 22.22
CA PRO A 23 -18.62 -1.32 21.80
C PRO A 23 -17.83 -1.10 20.50
N CYS A 24 -16.63 -1.67 20.43
CA CYS A 24 -15.77 -1.55 19.26
C CYS A 24 -14.88 -2.78 19.09
N VAL A 25 -14.38 -2.96 17.89
CA VAL A 25 -13.24 -3.82 17.59
C VAL A 25 -12.06 -2.94 17.15
N TRP A 26 -10.84 -3.34 17.43
CA TRP A 26 -9.68 -2.55 17.03
C TRP A 26 -8.42 -3.39 16.86
N THR A 27 -7.48 -2.87 16.11
CA THR A 27 -6.12 -3.39 15.97
C THR A 27 -5.10 -2.25 15.99
N MET A 28 -3.83 -2.57 16.17
CA MET A 28 -2.74 -1.59 16.05
C MET A 28 -2.21 -1.57 14.61
N ARG A 29 -1.87 -0.38 14.13
CA ARG A 29 -1.13 -0.19 12.88
C ARG A 29 -0.23 1.02 13.02
N GLU A 30 1.07 0.86 12.85
CA GLU A 30 2.04 1.95 12.96
C GLU A 30 1.83 2.81 14.22
N GLU A 31 1.71 2.16 15.39
CA GLU A 31 1.45 2.79 16.70
C GLU A 31 0.07 3.48 16.85
N LYS A 32 -0.83 3.38 15.87
CA LYS A 32 -2.19 3.91 15.92
C LYS A 32 -3.23 2.79 16.07
N LYS A 33 -4.25 3.05 16.86
CA LYS A 33 -5.44 2.19 16.93
C LYS A 33 -6.35 2.48 15.74
N ILE A 34 -6.69 1.43 15.00
CA ILE A 34 -7.69 1.45 13.94
C ILE A 34 -8.93 0.74 14.47
N PHE A 35 -10.07 1.39 14.40
CA PHE A 35 -11.30 0.93 15.00
C PHE A 35 -12.33 0.50 13.95
N GLY A 36 -13.20 -0.43 14.34
CA GLY A 36 -14.45 -0.76 13.68
C GLY A 36 -15.58 -0.84 14.70
N SER A 37 -16.77 -0.46 14.31
CA SER A 37 -17.97 -0.46 15.16
C SER A 37 -18.87 -1.64 14.81
N PRO A 38 -19.28 -2.49 15.76
CA PRO A 38 -20.33 -3.48 15.54
C PRO A 38 -21.63 -2.83 15.08
N ASP A 39 -22.43 -3.58 14.34
CA ASP A 39 -23.78 -3.16 14.02
C ASP A 39 -24.69 -3.24 15.26
N ASP A 40 -25.81 -2.49 15.27
CA ASP A 40 -26.67 -2.34 16.44
C ASP A 40 -27.26 -3.64 16.97
N ASP A 41 -27.38 -4.64 16.14
CA ASP A 41 -27.90 -5.97 16.44
C ASP A 41 -26.83 -7.00 16.79
N GLU A 42 -25.55 -6.62 16.73
CA GLU A 42 -24.42 -7.50 17.02
C GLU A 42 -24.01 -7.44 18.51
N ASN A 43 -23.84 -8.64 19.09
CA ASN A 43 -23.25 -8.75 20.42
C ASN A 43 -21.73 -8.83 20.32
N LEU A 44 -21.04 -7.86 20.91
CA LEU A 44 -19.58 -7.77 20.91
C LEU A 44 -18.87 -9.05 21.35
N LEU A 45 -19.48 -9.80 22.29
CA LEU A 45 -18.90 -11.04 22.83
C LEU A 45 -18.91 -12.19 21.80
N ASP A 46 -19.81 -12.13 20.83
CA ASP A 46 -19.97 -13.14 19.78
C ASP A 46 -19.17 -12.81 18.52
N ILE A 47 -18.60 -11.60 18.43
CA ILE A 47 -17.77 -11.20 17.31
C ILE A 47 -16.48 -12.02 17.30
N GLY A 48 -16.30 -12.80 16.23
CA GLY A 48 -15.08 -13.52 15.92
C GLY A 48 -14.10 -12.69 15.08
N LEU A 49 -12.90 -13.25 14.85
CA LEU A 49 -11.82 -12.56 14.14
C LEU A 49 -12.24 -12.05 12.75
N ASN A 50 -12.85 -12.89 11.92
CA ASN A 50 -13.21 -12.50 10.54
C ASN A 50 -14.15 -11.28 10.54
N ARG A 51 -15.19 -11.32 11.38
CA ARG A 51 -16.13 -10.21 11.50
C ARG A 51 -15.48 -8.95 12.05
N ALA A 52 -14.60 -9.10 13.04
CA ALA A 52 -13.85 -7.96 13.58
C ALA A 52 -12.96 -7.29 12.51
N VAL A 53 -12.30 -8.08 11.66
CA VAL A 53 -11.50 -7.57 10.54
C VAL A 53 -12.39 -6.83 9.52
N GLU A 54 -13.52 -7.41 9.12
CA GLU A 54 -14.48 -6.75 8.21
C GLU A 54 -14.96 -5.40 8.73
N LEU A 55 -15.29 -5.31 10.04
CA LEU A 55 -15.74 -4.07 10.67
C LEU A 55 -14.64 -3.00 10.66
N ILE A 56 -13.39 -3.40 10.97
CA ILE A 56 -12.24 -2.50 10.92
C ILE A 56 -11.99 -1.99 9.50
N GLU A 57 -12.02 -2.86 8.51
CA GLU A 57 -11.82 -2.50 7.11
C GLU A 57 -12.94 -1.60 6.57
N ARG A 58 -14.20 -1.92 6.94
CA ARG A 58 -15.36 -1.12 6.57
C ARG A 58 -15.24 0.33 7.07
N ASP A 59 -14.95 0.50 8.35
CA ASP A 59 -14.98 1.81 9.00
C ASP A 59 -13.71 2.62 8.71
N SER A 60 -12.56 1.96 8.54
CA SER A 60 -11.32 2.62 8.11
C SER A 60 -11.28 2.95 6.62
N GLY A 61 -12.07 2.26 5.80
CA GLY A 61 -12.01 2.35 4.34
C GLY A 61 -10.71 1.81 3.75
N GLU A 62 -9.98 0.99 4.50
CA GLU A 62 -8.68 0.43 4.13
C GLU A 62 -8.70 -1.09 4.25
N HIS A 63 -8.37 -1.76 3.16
CA HIS A 63 -8.18 -3.20 3.13
C HIS A 63 -6.69 -3.54 2.97
N ILE A 64 -6.14 -4.37 3.87
CA ILE A 64 -4.74 -4.82 3.76
C ILE A 64 -4.67 -5.96 2.77
N LEU A 65 -4.03 -5.72 1.63
CA LEU A 65 -3.82 -6.75 0.61
C LEU A 65 -2.78 -7.77 1.08
N PHE A 66 -1.64 -7.30 1.54
CA PHE A 66 -0.57 -8.10 2.16
C PHE A 66 0.41 -7.18 2.89
N THR A 67 1.25 -7.78 3.72
CA THR A 67 2.40 -7.09 4.35
C THR A 67 3.67 -7.42 3.57
N GLU A 68 4.38 -6.38 3.15
CA GLU A 68 5.64 -6.58 2.42
C GLU A 68 6.74 -7.05 3.39
N SER A 69 7.44 -8.14 3.01
CA SER A 69 8.30 -8.90 3.92
C SER A 69 9.59 -8.18 4.33
N ASN A 70 10.15 -7.31 3.48
CA ASN A 70 11.40 -6.61 3.80
C ASN A 70 11.18 -5.44 4.75
N SER A 71 10.14 -4.65 4.50
CA SER A 71 9.82 -3.45 5.28
C SER A 71 8.89 -3.71 6.46
N GLY A 72 8.10 -4.79 6.41
CA GLY A 72 7.03 -5.04 7.38
C GLY A 72 5.85 -4.08 7.25
N LEU A 73 5.81 -3.25 6.18
CA LEU A 73 4.74 -2.28 5.96
C LEU A 73 3.60 -2.89 5.15
N PRO A 74 2.34 -2.50 5.43
CA PRO A 74 1.18 -3.01 4.69
C PRO A 74 1.06 -2.38 3.30
N VAL A 75 0.64 -3.18 2.34
CA VAL A 75 0.13 -2.71 1.05
C VAL A 75 -1.39 -2.66 1.17
N LEU A 76 -1.96 -1.49 0.95
CA LEU A 76 -3.36 -1.17 1.22
C LEU A 76 -4.17 -1.01 -0.07
N LEU A 77 -5.39 -1.48 -0.08
CA LEU A 77 -6.43 -1.08 -1.01
C LEU A 77 -7.33 -0.06 -0.31
N LYS A 78 -7.49 1.09 -0.92
CA LYS A 78 -8.27 2.23 -0.39
C LYS A 78 -9.29 2.71 -1.40
N ASN A 79 -10.36 3.32 -0.90
CA ASN A 79 -11.34 4.05 -1.70
C ASN A 79 -11.07 5.55 -1.65
N GLY A 80 -10.90 6.16 -2.80
CA GLY A 80 -10.69 7.60 -2.94
C GLY A 80 -11.76 8.27 -3.80
N ARG A 81 -11.63 9.60 -3.96
CA ARG A 81 -12.55 10.42 -4.77
C ARG A 81 -12.71 9.91 -6.22
N PHE A 82 -11.69 9.24 -6.75
CA PHE A 82 -11.65 8.76 -8.14
C PHE A 82 -11.75 7.24 -8.25
N GLY A 83 -12.24 6.57 -7.20
CA GLY A 83 -12.36 5.12 -7.11
C GLY A 83 -11.24 4.47 -6.30
N GLU A 84 -11.14 3.15 -6.40
CA GLU A 84 -10.16 2.37 -5.68
C GLU A 84 -8.73 2.63 -6.15
N TYR A 85 -7.80 2.61 -5.19
CA TYR A 85 -6.37 2.70 -5.47
C TYR A 85 -5.57 1.87 -4.46
N THR A 86 -4.42 1.40 -4.90
CA THR A 86 -3.46 0.69 -4.05
C THR A 86 -2.43 1.68 -3.52
N GLU A 87 -2.09 1.57 -2.24
CA GLU A 87 -1.10 2.42 -1.56
C GLU A 87 -0.05 1.60 -0.82
N PHE A 88 1.21 2.02 -0.92
CA PHE A 88 2.33 1.46 -0.18
C PHE A 88 3.32 2.56 0.20
N ASP A 89 3.43 2.89 1.49
CA ASP A 89 4.31 3.93 2.06
C ASP A 89 4.33 5.24 1.25
N GLY A 90 3.14 5.75 0.90
CA GLY A 90 2.98 6.99 0.13
C GLY A 90 3.14 6.86 -1.38
N PHE A 91 3.39 5.65 -1.91
CA PHE A 91 3.21 5.35 -3.33
C PHE A 91 1.79 4.89 -3.56
N ASN A 92 1.12 5.42 -4.58
CA ASN A 92 -0.24 5.04 -4.90
C ASN A 92 -0.45 4.82 -6.40
N LYS A 93 -1.36 3.94 -6.72
CA LYS A 93 -1.79 3.65 -8.07
C LYS A 93 -3.27 3.35 -8.10
N ALA A 94 -4.03 4.08 -8.93
CA ALA A 94 -5.42 3.75 -9.18
C ALA A 94 -5.54 2.35 -9.79
N THR A 95 -6.48 1.55 -9.28
CA THR A 95 -6.82 0.27 -9.87
C THR A 95 -7.45 0.53 -11.24
N LYS A 96 -7.05 -0.23 -12.24
CA LYS A 96 -7.61 -0.13 -13.58
C LYS A 96 -8.29 -1.45 -13.92
N LEU A 97 -9.59 -1.48 -13.77
CA LEU A 97 -10.41 -2.54 -14.31
C LEU A 97 -10.75 -2.24 -15.77
N PRO A 98 -10.86 -3.25 -16.63
CA PRO A 98 -11.41 -3.04 -17.96
C PRO A 98 -12.86 -2.57 -17.81
N PRO A 99 -13.33 -1.60 -18.63
CA PRO A 99 -14.75 -1.28 -18.70
C PRO A 99 -15.56 -2.54 -18.99
N GLU A 100 -16.64 -2.76 -18.26
CA GLU A 100 -17.48 -3.95 -18.38
C GLU A 100 -17.98 -4.19 -19.82
N ASP A 101 -18.24 -3.10 -20.55
CA ASP A 101 -18.83 -3.12 -21.89
C ASP A 101 -17.79 -2.94 -23.04
N LYS A 102 -16.50 -2.93 -22.75
CA LYS A 102 -15.48 -2.66 -23.77
C LYS A 102 -14.35 -3.71 -23.74
N PRO A 103 -13.83 -4.10 -24.92
CA PRO A 103 -12.70 -4.99 -24.98
C PRO A 103 -11.46 -4.34 -24.31
N LYS A 104 -10.65 -5.16 -23.62
CA LYS A 104 -9.41 -4.69 -22.99
C LYS A 104 -8.53 -3.98 -24.03
N ASN A 105 -8.12 -2.76 -23.72
CA ASN A 105 -7.17 -2.05 -24.56
C ASN A 105 -5.77 -2.68 -24.38
N PRO A 106 -5.15 -3.25 -25.45
CA PRO A 106 -3.86 -3.93 -25.32
C PRO A 106 -2.70 -3.01 -24.88
N LYS A 107 -2.88 -1.69 -24.96
CA LYS A 107 -1.88 -0.71 -24.50
C LYS A 107 -2.02 -0.35 -23.02
N VAL A 108 -3.03 -0.89 -22.32
CA VAL A 108 -3.29 -0.60 -20.91
C VAL A 108 -3.09 -1.87 -20.09
N SER A 109 -2.24 -1.80 -19.10
CA SER A 109 -2.13 -2.85 -18.07
C SER A 109 -3.32 -2.72 -17.12
N TYR A 110 -4.16 -3.73 -17.10
CA TYR A 110 -5.26 -3.85 -16.13
C TYR A 110 -4.85 -4.82 -15.03
N TYR A 111 -5.25 -4.56 -13.82
CA TYR A 111 -5.21 -5.54 -12.75
C TYR A 111 -6.39 -5.34 -11.81
N ASP A 112 -6.89 -6.43 -11.28
CA ASP A 112 -7.90 -6.44 -10.23
C ASP A 112 -7.24 -6.91 -8.93
N PRO A 113 -7.08 -6.04 -7.93
CA PRO A 113 -6.48 -6.43 -6.66
C PRO A 113 -7.35 -7.45 -5.90
N HIS A 114 -8.65 -7.54 -6.15
CA HIS A 114 -9.55 -8.50 -5.50
C HIS A 114 -9.41 -9.94 -6.06
N GLU A 115 -8.91 -10.08 -7.28
CA GLU A 115 -8.70 -11.38 -7.94
C GLU A 115 -7.26 -11.90 -7.81
N MET A 116 -6.35 -11.12 -7.21
CA MET A 116 -4.94 -11.48 -7.09
C MET A 116 -4.70 -12.45 -5.93
N ASP A 117 -3.88 -13.45 -6.19
CA ASP A 117 -3.29 -14.32 -5.16
C ASP A 117 -2.08 -13.61 -4.51
N TYR A 118 -2.30 -12.96 -3.39
CA TYR A 118 -1.26 -12.20 -2.69
C TYR A 118 -0.24 -13.08 -1.95
N GLU A 119 -0.44 -14.36 -1.85
CA GLU A 119 0.56 -15.30 -1.35
C GLU A 119 1.63 -15.60 -2.41
N ASN A 120 1.30 -15.40 -3.67
CA ASN A 120 2.22 -15.60 -4.78
C ASN A 120 3.23 -14.45 -4.89
N ALA A 121 4.53 -14.80 -4.92
CA ALA A 121 5.62 -13.81 -5.00
C ALA A 121 5.57 -12.97 -6.30
N GLU A 122 5.16 -13.55 -7.41
CA GLU A 122 5.04 -12.84 -8.69
C GLU A 122 3.92 -11.81 -8.66
N THR A 123 2.78 -12.14 -8.05
CA THR A 123 1.66 -11.22 -7.85
C THR A 123 2.05 -10.06 -6.94
N LYS A 124 2.76 -10.34 -5.84
CA LYS A 124 3.30 -9.30 -4.95
C LYS A 124 4.24 -8.36 -5.70
N LEU A 125 5.17 -8.92 -6.48
CA LEU A 125 6.11 -8.14 -7.29
C LEU A 125 5.38 -7.30 -8.35
N PHE A 126 4.35 -7.84 -8.99
CA PHE A 126 3.53 -7.11 -9.96
C PHE A 126 2.84 -5.90 -9.32
N VAL A 127 2.23 -6.06 -8.13
CA VAL A 127 1.59 -4.97 -7.40
C VAL A 127 2.62 -3.90 -7.03
N LEU A 128 3.79 -4.27 -6.50
CA LEU A 128 4.85 -3.32 -6.17
C LEU A 128 5.37 -2.55 -7.39
N LYS A 129 5.53 -3.22 -8.53
CA LYS A 129 5.88 -2.56 -9.80
C LYS A 129 4.79 -1.60 -10.28
N SER A 130 3.51 -1.95 -10.12
CA SER A 130 2.40 -1.06 -10.47
C SER A 130 2.38 0.22 -9.63
N LEU A 131 2.89 0.16 -8.41
CA LEU A 131 3.10 1.30 -7.51
C LEU A 131 4.39 2.10 -7.83
N ARG A 132 5.16 1.66 -8.83
CA ARG A 132 6.45 2.26 -9.23
C ARG A 132 7.56 2.14 -8.18
N ILE A 133 7.50 1.10 -7.38
CA ILE A 133 8.57 0.71 -6.48
C ILE A 133 9.69 0.09 -7.32
N ILE A 134 10.93 0.52 -7.09
CA ILE A 134 12.11 0.08 -7.83
C ILE A 134 13.10 -0.68 -6.95
N GLY A 135 12.90 -0.68 -5.64
CA GLY A 135 13.71 -1.42 -4.67
C GLY A 135 13.43 -0.99 -3.25
N PHE A 136 14.31 -1.42 -2.34
CA PHE A 136 14.22 -1.10 -0.92
C PHE A 136 15.52 -0.52 -0.41
N HIS A 137 15.42 0.39 0.55
CA HIS A 137 16.57 1.01 1.20
C HIS A 137 17.30 -0.05 2.05
N PRO A 138 18.62 -0.24 1.88
CA PRO A 138 19.35 -1.34 2.49
C PRO A 138 19.33 -1.36 4.03
N GLU A 139 19.27 -0.19 4.66
CA GLU A 139 19.28 -0.07 6.13
C GLU A 139 17.89 0.02 6.74
N SER A 140 17.01 0.85 6.16
CA SER A 140 15.66 1.10 6.73
C SER A 140 14.59 0.18 6.19
N ASN A 141 14.90 -0.62 5.16
CA ASN A 141 13.98 -1.49 4.42
C ASN A 141 12.73 -0.77 3.86
N LYS A 142 12.74 0.57 3.82
CA LYS A 142 11.64 1.35 3.23
C LYS A 142 11.66 1.26 1.71
N PRO A 143 10.48 1.31 1.05
CA PRO A 143 10.42 1.28 -0.39
C PRO A 143 11.07 2.51 -1.01
N ILE A 144 11.84 2.29 -2.07
CA ILE A 144 12.39 3.31 -2.95
C ILE A 144 11.62 3.24 -4.26
N GLY A 145 11.13 4.35 -4.74
CA GLY A 145 10.36 4.37 -5.97
C GLY A 145 10.40 5.72 -6.67
N ILE A 146 9.78 5.77 -7.85
CA ILE A 146 9.65 6.99 -8.64
C ILE A 146 8.26 7.57 -8.48
N LYS A 147 8.17 8.74 -7.86
CA LYS A 147 6.96 9.53 -7.77
C LYS A 147 6.92 10.56 -8.89
N ILE A 148 5.79 10.63 -9.59
CA ILE A 148 5.57 11.64 -10.64
C ILE A 148 4.49 12.58 -10.16
N ARG A 149 4.81 13.87 -10.16
CA ARG A 149 3.84 14.90 -9.82
C ARG A 149 4.00 16.14 -10.70
N LYS A 150 2.95 16.93 -10.74
CA LYS A 150 2.94 18.25 -11.36
C LYS A 150 3.09 19.28 -10.24
N PRO A 151 4.28 19.86 -10.03
CA PRO A 151 4.48 20.81 -8.95
C PRO A 151 3.77 22.12 -9.24
N GLY A 152 2.86 22.51 -8.34
CA GLY A 152 2.13 23.79 -8.41
C GLY A 152 1.41 24.02 -9.75
N LYS A 153 1.64 25.18 -10.36
CA LYS A 153 1.10 25.58 -11.67
C LYS A 153 2.00 25.17 -12.86
N ALA A 154 3.00 24.32 -12.65
CA ALA A 154 3.91 23.90 -13.71
C ALA A 154 3.17 23.17 -14.84
N PHE A 155 3.60 23.41 -16.08
CA PHE A 155 3.03 22.74 -17.26
C PHE A 155 3.57 21.31 -17.46
N LYS A 156 4.68 20.96 -16.81
CA LYS A 156 5.35 19.66 -16.97
C LYS A 156 5.28 18.83 -15.70
N PHE A 157 5.18 17.52 -15.87
CA PHE A 157 5.37 16.58 -14.79
C PHE A 157 6.84 16.44 -14.44
N VAL A 158 7.13 16.36 -13.15
CA VAL A 158 8.48 16.15 -12.62
C VAL A 158 8.54 14.80 -11.92
N LYS A 159 9.65 14.11 -12.07
CA LYS A 159 9.90 12.82 -11.43
C LYS A 159 10.78 13.02 -10.20
N PHE A 160 10.47 12.27 -9.15
CA PHE A 160 11.21 12.30 -7.88
C PHE A 160 11.54 10.86 -7.48
N ILE A 161 12.78 10.65 -7.07
CA ILE A 161 13.16 9.47 -6.27
C ILE A 161 12.62 9.70 -4.88
N LYS A 162 11.77 8.81 -4.39
CA LYS A 162 11.17 8.89 -3.06
C LYS A 162 11.57 7.70 -2.21
N CYS A 163 11.95 7.97 -0.95
CA CYS A 163 12.15 6.98 0.09
C CYS A 163 11.68 7.57 1.43
N GLY A 164 10.59 7.05 1.99
CA GLY A 164 9.95 7.63 3.16
C GLY A 164 9.58 9.10 2.91
N GLU A 165 10.03 10.00 3.78
CA GLU A 165 9.78 11.44 3.64
C GLU A 165 10.75 12.15 2.66
N LYS A 166 11.83 11.48 2.26
CA LYS A 166 12.84 12.06 1.34
C LYS A 166 12.36 11.98 -0.09
N GLU A 167 12.31 13.13 -0.78
CA GLU A 167 12.02 13.23 -2.21
C GLU A 167 13.12 14.04 -2.90
N ILE A 168 13.72 13.49 -3.94
CA ILE A 168 14.80 14.13 -4.71
C ILE A 168 14.40 14.11 -6.18
N GLU A 169 14.45 15.27 -6.82
CA GLU A 169 14.17 15.37 -8.25
C GLU A 169 15.16 14.54 -9.07
N CYS A 170 14.67 13.77 -10.01
CA CYS A 170 15.50 12.98 -10.89
C CYS A 170 15.27 13.37 -12.37
N PRO A 171 16.20 13.00 -13.27
CA PRO A 171 16.06 13.29 -14.70
C PRO A 171 14.74 12.78 -15.28
N ASN A 172 14.13 13.55 -16.16
CA ASN A 172 12.87 13.19 -16.81
C ASN A 172 12.97 11.96 -17.69
N ASP A 173 14.15 11.63 -18.16
CA ASP A 173 14.48 10.47 -18.96
C ASP A 173 14.98 9.27 -18.13
N PHE A 174 14.85 9.30 -16.81
CA PHE A 174 15.29 8.27 -15.88
C PHE A 174 15.01 6.84 -16.36
N TYR A 175 13.82 6.57 -16.90
CA TYR A 175 13.45 5.23 -17.40
C TYR A 175 14.09 4.85 -18.73
N LYS A 176 14.81 5.78 -19.38
CA LYS A 176 15.57 5.51 -20.61
C LYS A 176 17.04 5.18 -20.32
N LEU A 177 17.47 5.42 -19.09
CA LEU A 177 18.82 5.09 -18.65
C LEU A 177 18.97 3.58 -18.49
N GLU A 178 20.19 3.09 -18.69
CA GLU A 178 20.55 1.72 -18.35
C GLU A 178 20.39 1.46 -16.84
N ILE A 179 20.15 0.19 -16.45
CA ILE A 179 19.88 -0.17 -15.05
C ILE A 179 21.01 0.24 -14.12
N ASP A 180 22.26 0.12 -14.56
CA ASP A 180 23.43 0.51 -13.77
C ASP A 180 23.50 2.03 -13.55
N GLU A 181 23.11 2.82 -14.54
CA GLU A 181 23.02 4.27 -14.43
C GLU A 181 21.88 4.68 -13.49
N GLN A 182 20.72 4.03 -13.59
CA GLN A 182 19.60 4.23 -12.65
C GLN A 182 20.03 3.92 -11.21
N ASN A 183 20.69 2.78 -11.00
CA ASN A 183 21.20 2.39 -9.69
C ASN A 183 22.21 3.39 -9.13
N SER A 184 23.10 3.91 -9.98
CA SER A 184 24.10 4.91 -9.59
C SER A 184 23.46 6.23 -9.15
N LEU A 185 22.47 6.72 -9.90
CA LEU A 185 21.70 7.91 -9.53
C LEU A 185 20.96 7.74 -8.20
N ILE A 186 20.36 6.57 -7.95
CA ILE A 186 19.65 6.30 -6.70
C ILE A 186 20.62 6.26 -5.53
N LYS A 187 21.78 5.62 -5.68
CA LYS A 187 22.81 5.56 -4.64
C LYS A 187 23.30 6.95 -4.27
N GLU A 188 23.61 7.78 -5.26
CA GLU A 188 24.03 9.17 -5.05
C GLU A 188 22.93 9.99 -4.37
N ALA A 189 21.71 9.96 -4.91
CA ALA A 189 20.57 10.73 -4.41
C ALA A 189 20.21 10.42 -2.96
N LEU A 190 20.25 9.14 -2.58
CA LEU A 190 19.90 8.68 -1.23
C LEU A 190 21.11 8.55 -0.30
N SER A 191 22.33 8.68 -0.82
CA SER A 191 23.60 8.48 -0.11
C SER A 191 23.72 7.06 0.47
N ILE A 192 23.44 6.05 -0.36
CA ILE A 192 23.48 4.62 -0.01
C ILE A 192 24.47 3.88 -0.90
N ASP A 193 25.22 2.93 -0.33
CA ASP A 193 26.27 2.21 -1.05
C ASP A 193 25.72 0.98 -1.83
N ASN A 194 24.80 0.26 -1.23
CA ASN A 194 24.30 -1.01 -1.76
C ASN A 194 22.83 -0.92 -2.16
N PHE A 195 22.57 -0.64 -3.43
CA PHE A 195 21.22 -0.68 -3.97
C PHE A 195 21.20 -1.45 -5.28
N LYS A 196 20.16 -2.28 -5.44
CA LYS A 196 19.83 -2.94 -6.73
C LYS A 196 18.33 -2.82 -6.98
N THR A 197 17.98 -2.49 -8.20
CA THR A 197 16.59 -2.52 -8.69
C THR A 197 16.03 -3.94 -8.62
N ILE A 198 14.77 -4.09 -8.19
CA ILE A 198 14.00 -5.33 -8.15
C ILE A 198 13.38 -5.67 -9.50
#